data_317789e449a278cf6baf77754729947e
#
_entry.id   317789e449a278cf6baf77754729947e
#
_cell.length_a   1.000
_cell.length_b   1.000
_cell.length_c   1.000
_cell.angle_alpha   90.00
_cell.angle_beta   90.00
_cell.angle_gamma   90.00
#
_symmetry.space_group_name_H-M   'P 1'
#
loop_
_entity.id
_entity.type
_entity.pdbx_description
1 polymer ?
#
loop_
_entity_poly.entity_id
_entity_poly.type
_entity_poly.pdbx_seq_one_letter_code
_entity_poly.pdbx_strand_id
1 'polypeptide(L)'
;NILRSANSPLYGFSREITTISRAITLFGMATIRGFALSSAVKKSFKINLDPYGITSQDFLNISIIQNALMYNWYSKINASELAVLSPASFMLEVGKIVISNELNETGKAAEFKAKLKNISNPFDLSELENKTVEISNETVTAKIFEQWNLETELVDAILYSNSPDDAPKHIKNYSKALKVVKNAVNIFNQLDDNSLQNTLMCLDEYGFAQDKFLEAVAKVKANL
;
A
#
# COMPACT_ATOMS: atom_id res chain seq x y z
N ASN A 1 -8.67 14.41 2.64
CA ASN A 1 -8.47 15.76 2.18
C ASN A 1 -7.15 15.82 1.40
N ILE A 2 -7.24 15.99 0.07
CA ILE A 2 -6.14 15.89 -0.90
C ILE A 2 -4.94 16.77 -0.51
N LEU A 3 -5.16 18.05 -0.21
CA LEU A 3 -4.08 18.96 0.16
C LEU A 3 -3.35 18.55 1.45
N ARG A 4 -4.09 18.00 2.42
CA ARG A 4 -3.47 17.47 3.63
C ARG A 4 -2.53 16.29 3.32
N SER A 5 -2.94 15.38 2.44
CA SER A 5 -2.06 14.29 2.00
C SER A 5 -0.85 14.81 1.23
N ALA A 6 -1.06 15.77 0.30
CA ALA A 6 0.01 16.37 -0.47
C ALA A 6 1.04 17.14 0.38
N ASN A 7 0.65 17.67 1.52
CA ASN A 7 1.51 18.38 2.47
C ASN A 7 2.15 17.44 3.52
N SER A 8 2.04 16.12 3.36
CA SER A 8 2.78 15.23 4.24
C SER A 8 4.30 15.45 4.10
N PRO A 9 5.03 15.62 5.21
CA PRO A 9 6.50 15.77 5.19
C PRO A 9 7.22 14.65 4.44
N LEU A 10 6.64 13.45 4.40
CA LEU A 10 7.22 12.25 3.77
C LEU A 10 7.53 12.42 2.29
N TYR A 11 6.92 13.39 1.60
CA TYR A 11 7.22 13.71 0.20
C TYR A 11 8.42 14.67 0.07
N GLY A 12 8.85 15.31 1.16
CA GLY A 12 10.04 16.15 1.22
C GLY A 12 9.92 17.49 0.47
N PHE A 13 8.71 18.05 0.38
CA PHE A 13 8.53 19.41 -0.15
C PHE A 13 8.70 20.44 0.95
N SER A 14 9.54 21.45 0.68
CA SER A 14 9.88 22.51 1.63
C SER A 14 8.85 23.65 1.71
N ARG A 15 7.91 23.72 0.77
CA ARG A 15 6.88 24.76 0.71
C ARG A 15 5.50 24.14 0.74
N GLU A 16 4.60 24.76 1.49
CA GLU A 16 3.21 24.35 1.57
C GLU A 16 2.50 24.39 0.21
N ILE A 17 1.74 23.35 -0.09
CA ILE A 17 0.95 23.18 -1.29
C ILE A 17 -0.48 23.64 -0.97
N THR A 18 -0.85 24.82 -1.46
CA THR A 18 -2.11 25.49 -1.10
C THR A 18 -3.23 25.25 -2.11
N THR A 19 -2.93 24.75 -3.32
CA THR A 19 -3.92 24.53 -4.38
C THR A 19 -3.80 23.14 -5.00
N ILE A 20 -4.93 22.60 -5.47
CA ILE A 20 -4.97 21.32 -6.20
C ILE A 20 -4.15 21.40 -7.49
N SER A 21 -4.22 22.52 -8.21
CA SER A 21 -3.43 22.73 -9.42
C SER A 21 -1.93 22.62 -9.14
N ARG A 22 -1.43 23.20 -8.05
CA ARG A 22 -0.05 23.07 -7.63
C ARG A 22 0.31 21.64 -7.23
N ALA A 23 -0.59 20.95 -6.52
CA ALA A 23 -0.44 19.55 -6.19
C ALA A 23 -0.32 18.67 -7.47
N ILE A 24 -1.17 18.89 -8.45
CA ILE A 24 -1.12 18.18 -9.74
C ILE A 24 0.22 18.42 -10.46
N THR A 25 0.70 19.66 -10.45
CA THR A 25 1.99 20.01 -11.06
C THR A 25 3.17 19.28 -10.42
N LEU A 26 3.13 19.08 -9.10
CA LEU A 26 4.23 18.45 -8.33
C LEU A 26 4.16 16.93 -8.33
N PHE A 27 2.98 16.36 -8.15
CA PHE A 27 2.77 14.92 -7.96
C PHE A 27 2.28 14.20 -9.22
N GLY A 28 1.75 14.93 -10.20
CA GLY A 28 1.00 14.36 -11.31
C GLY A 28 -0.45 14.01 -10.93
N MET A 29 -1.30 13.88 -11.93
CA MET A 29 -2.74 13.61 -11.77
C MET A 29 -2.98 12.27 -11.07
N ALA A 30 -2.18 11.26 -11.36
CA ALA A 30 -2.35 9.91 -10.82
C ALA A 30 -2.16 9.86 -9.30
N THR A 31 -1.14 10.52 -8.76
CA THR A 31 -0.93 10.60 -7.31
C THR A 31 -2.06 11.35 -6.62
N ILE A 32 -2.54 12.44 -7.23
CA ILE A 32 -3.69 13.19 -6.72
C ILE A 32 -4.97 12.33 -6.73
N ARG A 33 -5.14 11.48 -7.73
CA ARG A 33 -6.21 10.48 -7.78
C ARG A 33 -6.08 9.48 -6.61
N GLY A 34 -4.89 9.00 -6.29
CA GLY A 34 -4.63 8.15 -5.12
C GLY A 34 -5.07 8.83 -3.82
N PHE A 35 -4.73 10.12 -3.62
CA PHE A 35 -5.19 10.90 -2.47
C PHE A 35 -6.71 11.04 -2.42
N ALA A 36 -7.37 11.21 -3.56
CA ALA A 36 -8.82 11.29 -3.65
C ALA A 36 -9.49 9.96 -3.29
N LEU A 37 -8.98 8.85 -3.82
CA LEU A 37 -9.47 7.50 -3.53
C LEU A 37 -9.33 7.16 -2.04
N SER A 38 -8.17 7.43 -1.43
CA SER A 38 -7.96 7.24 0.00
C SER A 38 -8.95 8.07 0.86
N SER A 39 -9.24 9.30 0.42
CA SER A 39 -10.25 10.14 1.07
C SER A 39 -11.67 9.58 0.91
N ALA A 40 -11.98 8.93 -0.21
CA ALA A 40 -13.26 8.26 -0.46
C ALA A 40 -13.42 7.03 0.43
N VAL A 41 -12.40 6.17 0.54
CA VAL A 41 -12.38 5.02 1.47
C VAL A 41 -12.72 5.47 2.89
N LYS A 42 -12.04 6.52 3.37
CA LYS A 42 -12.24 7.07 4.72
C LYS A 42 -13.68 7.52 4.99
N LYS A 43 -14.40 7.97 3.95
CA LYS A 43 -15.79 8.41 4.05
C LYS A 43 -16.80 7.28 3.88
N SER A 44 -16.45 6.29 3.06
CA SER A 44 -17.36 5.20 2.67
C SER A 44 -17.37 4.02 3.65
N PHE A 45 -16.26 3.82 4.38
CA PHE A 45 -16.11 2.69 5.28
C PHE A 45 -15.97 3.15 6.74
N LYS A 46 -16.63 2.43 7.65
CA LYS A 46 -16.31 2.51 9.08
C LYS A 46 -15.03 1.69 9.29
N ILE A 47 -13.91 2.38 9.48
CA ILE A 47 -12.61 1.73 9.65
C ILE A 47 -12.49 1.25 11.10
N ASN A 48 -12.64 -0.05 11.29
CA ASN A 48 -12.33 -0.76 12.52
C ASN A 48 -11.37 -1.91 12.17
N LEU A 49 -10.14 -1.86 12.66
CA LEU A 49 -9.08 -2.83 12.37
C LEU A 49 -8.59 -3.53 13.64
N ASP A 50 -9.43 -3.59 14.67
CA ASP A 50 -9.12 -4.29 15.93
C ASP A 50 -8.68 -5.75 15.74
N PRO A 51 -9.29 -6.56 14.84
CA PRO A 51 -8.80 -7.90 14.54
C PRO A 51 -7.34 -7.96 14.07
N TYR A 52 -6.86 -6.92 13.39
CA TYR A 52 -5.45 -6.77 12.96
C TYR A 52 -4.55 -6.16 14.04
N GLY A 53 -5.10 -5.72 15.17
CA GLY A 53 -4.34 -5.11 16.26
C GLY A 53 -3.82 -3.71 15.97
N ILE A 54 -4.36 -3.02 14.98
CA ILE A 54 -3.98 -1.65 14.61
C ILE A 54 -5.18 -0.69 14.69
N THR A 55 -4.88 0.59 14.88
CA THR A 55 -5.90 1.65 14.86
C THR A 55 -6.16 2.12 13.42
N SER A 56 -7.27 2.85 13.23
CA SER A 56 -7.52 3.53 11.95
C SER A 56 -6.47 4.60 11.61
N GLN A 57 -5.80 5.16 12.63
CA GLN A 57 -4.70 6.10 12.39
C GLN A 57 -3.45 5.38 11.90
N ASP A 58 -3.10 4.21 12.48
CA ASP A 58 -1.97 3.39 12.01
C ASP A 58 -2.17 2.95 10.56
N PHE A 59 -3.38 2.52 10.21
CA PHE A 59 -3.75 2.17 8.83
C PHE A 59 -3.50 3.32 7.85
N LEU A 60 -3.91 4.54 8.22
CA LEU A 60 -3.69 5.71 7.38
C LEU A 60 -2.21 6.07 7.25
N ASN A 61 -1.46 5.96 8.34
CA ASN A 61 -0.02 6.19 8.34
C ASN A 61 0.69 5.19 7.42
N ILE A 62 0.37 3.90 7.53
CA ILE A 62 0.90 2.85 6.65
C ILE A 62 0.64 3.20 5.17
N SER A 63 -0.60 3.55 4.81
CA SER A 63 -0.96 3.91 3.44
C SER A 63 -0.18 5.14 2.93
N ILE A 64 0.03 6.15 3.78
CA ILE A 64 0.81 7.34 3.42
C ILE A 64 2.28 7.00 3.24
N ILE A 65 2.87 6.19 4.13
CA ILE A 65 4.28 5.78 4.05
C ILE A 65 4.50 4.92 2.81
N GLN A 66 3.63 3.94 2.52
CA GLN A 66 3.69 3.11 1.32
C GLN A 66 3.68 3.97 0.05
N ASN A 67 2.77 4.93 -0.03
CA ASN A 67 2.69 5.82 -1.18
C ASN A 67 3.89 6.77 -1.28
N ALA A 68 4.35 7.35 -0.18
CA ALA A 68 5.51 8.22 -0.18
C ALA A 68 6.80 7.47 -0.59
N LEU A 69 6.96 6.24 -0.13
CA LEU A 69 8.07 5.37 -0.54
C LEU A 69 8.01 5.08 -2.04
N MET A 70 6.85 4.64 -2.54
CA MET A 70 6.64 4.38 -3.96
C MET A 70 6.92 5.62 -4.81
N TYR A 71 6.38 6.78 -4.42
CA TYR A 71 6.58 8.03 -5.14
C TYR A 71 8.06 8.44 -5.18
N ASN A 72 8.75 8.43 -4.03
CA ASN A 72 10.16 8.81 -3.96
C ASN A 72 11.07 7.84 -4.73
N TRP A 73 10.71 6.56 -4.81
CA TRP A 73 11.45 5.54 -5.53
C TRP A 73 11.23 5.67 -7.04
N TYR A 74 9.97 5.53 -7.50
CA TYR A 74 9.64 5.46 -8.92
C TYR A 74 9.72 6.79 -9.67
N SER A 75 9.62 7.94 -9.00
CA SER A 75 9.89 9.23 -9.62
C SER A 75 11.32 9.35 -10.18
N LYS A 76 12.24 8.52 -9.70
CA LYS A 76 13.64 8.47 -10.15
C LYS A 76 13.95 7.33 -11.13
N ILE A 77 13.05 6.38 -11.27
CA ILE A 77 13.18 5.22 -12.18
C ILE A 77 12.36 5.44 -13.44
N ASN A 78 11.06 5.54 -13.28
CA ASN A 78 10.12 5.76 -14.36
C ASN A 78 8.86 6.47 -13.83
N ALA A 79 8.84 7.79 -13.90
CA ALA A 79 7.72 8.59 -13.39
C ALA A 79 6.39 8.30 -14.09
N SER A 80 6.39 7.77 -15.33
CA SER A 80 5.15 7.42 -16.03
C SER A 80 4.43 6.23 -15.39
N GLU A 81 5.15 5.29 -14.79
CA GLU A 81 4.58 4.14 -14.08
C GLU A 81 3.86 4.53 -12.78
N LEU A 82 4.13 5.73 -12.23
CA LEU A 82 3.38 6.27 -11.10
C LEU A 82 1.89 6.45 -11.43
N ALA A 83 1.49 6.45 -12.70
CA ALA A 83 0.08 6.45 -13.10
C ALA A 83 -0.69 5.26 -12.49
N VAL A 84 -0.06 4.09 -12.41
CA VAL A 84 -0.59 2.88 -11.77
C VAL A 84 -0.10 2.76 -10.33
N LEU A 85 1.21 2.85 -10.12
CA LEU A 85 1.85 2.52 -8.85
C LEU A 85 1.49 3.46 -7.70
N SER A 86 1.28 4.75 -7.96
CA SER A 86 0.97 5.70 -6.89
C SER A 86 -0.44 5.47 -6.31
N PRO A 87 -1.54 5.43 -7.09
CA PRO A 87 -2.84 5.09 -6.52
C PRO A 87 -2.86 3.68 -5.93
N ALA A 88 -2.20 2.68 -6.55
CA ALA A 88 -2.13 1.33 -6.03
C ALA A 88 -1.46 1.26 -4.65
N SER A 89 -0.29 1.87 -4.50
CA SER A 89 0.45 1.85 -3.23
C SER A 89 -0.29 2.54 -2.08
N PHE A 90 -1.13 3.53 -2.38
CA PHE A 90 -1.97 4.18 -1.37
C PHE A 90 -3.10 3.29 -0.85
N MET A 91 -3.49 2.30 -1.64
CA MET A 91 -4.68 1.48 -1.43
C MET A 91 -4.37 0.00 -1.14
N LEU A 92 -3.09 -0.36 -0.97
CA LEU A 92 -2.62 -1.74 -0.79
C LEU A 92 -3.33 -2.51 0.32
N GLU A 93 -3.75 -1.84 1.38
CA GLU A 93 -4.29 -2.45 2.59
C GLU A 93 -5.82 -2.29 2.74
N VAL A 94 -6.51 -1.76 1.73
CA VAL A 94 -7.93 -1.38 1.84
C VAL A 94 -8.84 -2.58 2.06
N GLY A 95 -8.53 -3.72 1.50
CA GLY A 95 -9.28 -4.97 1.69
C GLY A 95 -9.39 -5.39 3.15
N LYS A 96 -8.37 -5.06 3.98
CA LYS A 96 -8.38 -5.34 5.41
C LYS A 96 -9.56 -4.72 6.15
N ILE A 97 -10.08 -3.60 5.68
CA ILE A 97 -11.26 -2.94 6.29
C ILE A 97 -12.48 -3.86 6.15
N VAL A 98 -12.69 -4.44 4.97
CA VAL A 98 -13.81 -5.34 4.70
C VAL A 98 -13.63 -6.66 5.43
N ILE A 99 -12.43 -7.25 5.36
CA ILE A 99 -12.09 -8.49 6.08
C ILE A 99 -12.29 -8.31 7.59
N SER A 100 -11.87 -7.18 8.14
CA SER A 100 -12.05 -6.88 9.57
C SER A 100 -13.52 -6.82 9.98
N ASN A 101 -14.37 -6.22 9.14
CA ASN A 101 -15.82 -6.21 9.39
C ASN A 101 -16.40 -7.62 9.35
N GLU A 102 -16.04 -8.42 8.35
CA GLU A 102 -16.45 -9.83 8.23
C GLU A 102 -16.01 -10.66 9.45
N LEU A 103 -14.77 -10.51 9.91
CA LEU A 103 -14.26 -11.17 11.11
C LEU A 103 -15.07 -10.83 12.37
N ASN A 104 -15.49 -9.58 12.51
CA ASN A 104 -16.31 -9.14 13.63
C ASN A 104 -17.74 -9.66 13.52
N GLU A 105 -18.35 -9.62 12.35
CA GLU A 105 -19.72 -10.07 12.10
C GLU A 105 -19.88 -11.58 12.26
N THR A 106 -18.86 -12.34 11.86
CA THR A 106 -18.85 -13.81 11.97
C THR A 106 -18.31 -14.33 13.31
N GLY A 107 -17.90 -13.44 14.23
CA GLY A 107 -17.36 -13.81 15.54
C GLY A 107 -15.96 -14.44 15.50
N LYS A 108 -15.25 -14.38 14.35
CA LYS A 108 -13.90 -14.95 14.16
C LYS A 108 -12.78 -14.03 14.59
N ALA A 109 -13.07 -12.78 14.98
CA ALA A 109 -12.06 -11.75 15.29
C ALA A 109 -11.06 -12.17 16.38
N ALA A 110 -11.53 -12.79 17.48
CA ALA A 110 -10.67 -13.23 18.57
C ALA A 110 -9.69 -14.34 18.16
N GLU A 111 -10.19 -15.33 17.41
CA GLU A 111 -9.37 -16.43 16.87
C GLU A 111 -8.33 -15.92 15.86
N PHE A 112 -8.74 -15.05 14.93
CA PHE A 112 -7.85 -14.41 13.97
C PHE A 112 -6.74 -13.63 14.67
N LYS A 113 -7.08 -12.79 15.65
CA LYS A 113 -6.14 -11.99 16.45
C LYS A 113 -5.16 -12.87 17.23
N ALA A 114 -5.59 -14.02 17.71
CA ALA A 114 -4.71 -14.98 18.40
C ALA A 114 -3.69 -15.61 17.43
N LYS A 115 -4.12 -16.00 16.23
CA LYS A 115 -3.25 -16.56 15.19
C LYS A 115 -2.28 -15.52 14.62
N LEU A 116 -2.72 -14.27 14.51
CA LEU A 116 -1.91 -13.14 14.00
C LEU A 116 -0.63 -12.92 14.82
N LYS A 117 -0.64 -13.23 16.12
CA LYS A 117 0.55 -13.11 16.99
C LYS A 117 1.75 -13.94 16.53
N ASN A 118 1.52 -14.99 15.74
CA ASN A 118 2.56 -15.87 15.23
C ASN A 118 2.99 -15.51 13.79
N ILE A 119 2.50 -14.39 13.26
CA ILE A 119 2.78 -13.92 11.91
C ILE A 119 3.60 -12.64 11.99
N SER A 120 4.64 -12.55 11.18
CA SER A 120 5.58 -11.43 11.15
C SER A 120 5.75 -10.81 9.77
N ASN A 121 5.11 -11.36 8.75
CA ASN A 121 5.23 -10.87 7.38
C ASN A 121 3.87 -10.76 6.67
N PRO A 122 3.72 -9.86 5.68
CA PRO A 122 2.45 -9.60 5.03
C PRO A 122 1.94 -10.75 4.15
N PHE A 123 2.79 -11.70 3.76
CA PHE A 123 2.40 -12.80 2.87
C PHE A 123 1.71 -13.92 3.64
N ASP A 124 2.27 -14.31 4.80
CA ASP A 124 1.63 -15.24 5.72
C ASP A 124 0.32 -14.67 6.26
N LEU A 125 0.22 -13.34 6.40
CA LEU A 125 -1.03 -12.68 6.77
C LEU A 125 -2.12 -12.90 5.72
N SER A 126 -1.81 -12.76 4.43
CA SER A 126 -2.79 -13.02 3.36
C SER A 126 -3.22 -14.48 3.33
N GLU A 127 -2.33 -15.42 3.67
CA GLU A 127 -2.70 -16.82 3.85
C GLU A 127 -3.63 -17.03 5.06
N LEU A 128 -3.38 -16.35 6.18
CA LEU A 128 -4.26 -16.39 7.34
C LEU A 128 -5.65 -15.84 7.00
N GLU A 129 -5.73 -14.73 6.27
CA GLU A 129 -6.97 -14.17 5.76
C GLU A 129 -7.75 -15.22 4.95
N ASN A 130 -7.10 -15.81 3.93
CA ASN A 130 -7.71 -16.86 3.10
C ASN A 130 -8.18 -18.07 3.92
N LYS A 131 -7.40 -18.53 4.88
CA LYS A 131 -7.78 -19.67 5.74
C LYS A 131 -8.96 -19.36 6.68
N THR A 132 -9.18 -18.08 7.01
CA THR A 132 -10.19 -17.68 8.00
C THR A 132 -11.50 -17.20 7.37
N VAL A 133 -11.43 -16.42 6.30
CA VAL A 133 -12.57 -15.80 5.62
C VAL A 133 -12.63 -16.09 4.12
N GLU A 134 -11.82 -17.04 3.64
CA GLU A 134 -11.77 -17.54 2.26
C GLU A 134 -11.44 -16.48 1.19
N ILE A 135 -10.86 -15.35 1.61
CA ILE A 135 -10.46 -14.28 0.70
C ILE A 135 -9.30 -13.48 1.30
N SER A 136 -8.35 -13.03 0.47
CA SER A 136 -7.23 -12.18 0.89
C SER A 136 -7.51 -10.69 0.70
N ASN A 137 -6.73 -9.87 1.40
CA ASN A 137 -6.73 -8.43 1.23
C ASN A 137 -6.56 -7.99 -0.23
N GLU A 138 -5.67 -8.61 -0.99
CA GLU A 138 -5.40 -8.27 -2.39
C GLU A 138 -6.64 -8.50 -3.26
N THR A 139 -7.29 -9.64 -3.07
CA THR A 139 -8.52 -10.00 -3.80
C THR A 139 -9.67 -9.06 -3.46
N VAL A 140 -9.85 -8.73 -2.18
CA VAL A 140 -10.89 -7.78 -1.75
C VAL A 140 -10.63 -6.39 -2.33
N THR A 141 -9.37 -5.92 -2.25
CA THR A 141 -8.99 -4.60 -2.78
C THR A 141 -9.23 -4.54 -4.29
N ALA A 142 -8.81 -5.56 -5.04
CA ALA A 142 -9.05 -5.66 -6.48
C ALA A 142 -10.55 -5.61 -6.81
N LYS A 143 -11.39 -6.35 -6.10
CA LYS A 143 -12.85 -6.32 -6.29
C LYS A 143 -13.47 -4.94 -6.00
N ILE A 144 -12.98 -4.23 -4.98
CA ILE A 144 -13.41 -2.85 -4.72
C ILE A 144 -13.06 -1.96 -5.90
N PHE A 145 -11.85 -2.11 -6.47
CA PHE A 145 -11.40 -1.33 -7.61
C PHE A 145 -12.20 -1.62 -8.87
N GLU A 146 -12.55 -2.90 -9.14
CA GLU A 146 -13.45 -3.28 -10.22
C GLU A 146 -14.82 -2.62 -10.07
N GLN A 147 -15.41 -2.66 -8.88
CA GLN A 147 -16.71 -2.02 -8.62
C GLN A 147 -16.67 -0.50 -8.77
N TRP A 148 -15.53 0.12 -8.54
CA TRP A 148 -15.34 1.55 -8.75
C TRP A 148 -14.96 1.89 -10.19
N ASN A 149 -14.96 0.92 -11.10
CA ASN A 149 -14.58 1.05 -12.52
C ASN A 149 -13.20 1.70 -12.68
N LEU A 150 -12.22 1.26 -11.89
CA LEU A 150 -10.84 1.68 -12.06
C LEU A 150 -10.19 0.89 -13.20
N GLU A 151 -9.07 1.39 -13.71
CA GLU A 151 -8.37 0.77 -14.84
C GLU A 151 -7.89 -0.65 -14.50
N THR A 152 -7.98 -1.56 -15.46
CA THR A 152 -7.61 -2.98 -15.32
C THR A 152 -6.18 -3.14 -14.84
N GLU A 153 -5.24 -2.32 -15.33
CA GLU A 153 -3.84 -2.36 -14.90
C GLU A 153 -3.69 -2.09 -13.40
N LEU A 154 -4.52 -1.20 -12.84
CA LEU A 154 -4.51 -0.90 -11.41
C LEU A 154 -5.10 -2.05 -10.59
N VAL A 155 -6.20 -2.63 -11.07
CA VAL A 155 -6.86 -3.80 -10.46
C VAL A 155 -5.90 -4.98 -10.42
N ASP A 156 -5.31 -5.33 -11.58
CA ASP A 156 -4.41 -6.48 -11.71
C ASP A 156 -3.10 -6.28 -10.93
N ALA A 157 -2.54 -5.08 -10.93
CA ALA A 157 -1.33 -4.79 -10.17
C ALA A 157 -1.52 -5.09 -8.67
N ILE A 158 -2.67 -4.76 -8.11
CA ILE A 158 -3.02 -5.08 -6.71
C ILE A 158 -3.30 -6.57 -6.54
N LEU A 159 -4.12 -7.16 -7.43
CA LEU A 159 -4.52 -8.56 -7.34
C LEU A 159 -3.30 -9.49 -7.25
N TYR A 160 -2.29 -9.23 -8.08
CA TYR A 160 -1.07 -10.04 -8.15
C TYR A 160 0.08 -9.52 -7.25
N SER A 161 -0.16 -8.54 -6.36
CA SER A 161 0.93 -7.98 -5.54
C SER A 161 1.55 -8.95 -4.54
N ASN A 162 0.88 -10.07 -4.21
CA ASN A 162 1.46 -11.15 -3.39
C ASN A 162 2.15 -12.23 -4.24
N SER A 163 1.67 -12.49 -5.44
CA SER A 163 2.17 -13.50 -6.38
C SER A 163 2.51 -12.86 -7.75
N PRO A 164 3.51 -11.97 -7.84
CA PRO A 164 3.80 -11.24 -9.07
C PRO A 164 4.15 -12.13 -10.26
N ASP A 165 4.65 -13.35 -10.01
CA ASP A 165 5.03 -14.28 -11.06
C ASP A 165 3.83 -14.87 -11.80
N ASP A 166 2.65 -14.88 -11.18
CA ASP A 166 1.39 -15.29 -11.78
C ASP A 166 0.75 -14.16 -12.60
N ALA A 167 1.25 -12.93 -12.49
CA ALA A 167 0.69 -11.77 -13.17
C ALA A 167 0.93 -11.83 -14.70
N PRO A 168 -0.01 -11.29 -15.50
CA PRO A 168 0.23 -11.03 -16.91
C PRO A 168 1.53 -10.26 -17.13
N LYS A 169 2.23 -10.54 -18.24
CA LYS A 169 3.57 -10.00 -18.50
C LYS A 169 3.66 -8.47 -18.38
N HIS A 170 2.64 -7.74 -18.84
CA HIS A 170 2.59 -6.27 -18.80
C HIS A 170 2.28 -5.71 -17.41
N ILE A 171 1.75 -6.53 -16.50
CA ILE A 171 1.42 -6.17 -15.11
C ILE A 171 2.53 -6.55 -14.14
N LYS A 172 3.30 -7.60 -14.45
CA LYS A 172 4.28 -8.23 -13.56
C LYS A 172 5.20 -7.23 -12.85
N ASN A 173 5.68 -6.21 -13.55
CA ASN A 173 6.58 -5.20 -12.97
C ASN A 173 5.88 -4.32 -11.92
N TYR A 174 4.62 -3.95 -12.17
CA TYR A 174 3.82 -3.20 -11.18
C TYR A 174 3.59 -4.02 -9.92
N SER A 175 3.18 -5.28 -10.07
CA SER A 175 2.95 -6.18 -8.92
C SER A 175 4.22 -6.44 -8.12
N LYS A 176 5.38 -6.61 -8.77
CA LYS A 176 6.69 -6.72 -8.12
C LYS A 176 7.04 -5.47 -7.30
N ALA A 177 6.84 -4.27 -7.87
CA ALA A 177 7.11 -3.02 -7.16
C ALA A 177 6.19 -2.83 -5.95
N LEU A 178 4.90 -3.19 -6.07
CA LEU A 178 3.96 -3.16 -4.96
C LEU A 178 4.33 -4.16 -3.86
N LYS A 179 4.78 -5.37 -4.22
CA LYS A 179 5.27 -6.37 -3.26
C LYS A 179 6.48 -5.85 -2.48
N VAL A 180 7.43 -5.21 -3.15
CA VAL A 180 8.60 -4.58 -2.51
C VAL A 180 8.17 -3.53 -1.48
N VAL A 181 7.28 -2.61 -1.85
CA VAL A 181 6.80 -1.57 -0.94
C VAL A 181 6.01 -2.17 0.23
N LYS A 182 5.17 -3.17 -0.01
CA LYS A 182 4.40 -3.89 1.02
C LYS A 182 5.32 -4.64 1.99
N ASN A 183 6.43 -5.18 1.51
CA ASN A 183 7.42 -5.84 2.35
C ASN A 183 8.12 -4.85 3.28
N ALA A 184 8.49 -3.67 2.77
CA ALA A 184 9.15 -2.62 3.55
C ALA A 184 8.23 -1.93 4.56
N VAL A 185 6.93 -1.80 4.24
CA VAL A 185 5.95 -1.06 5.03
C VAL A 185 4.65 -1.84 5.09
N ASN A 186 4.28 -2.32 6.26
CA ASN A 186 3.07 -3.11 6.51
C ASN A 186 2.60 -2.95 7.96
N ILE A 187 1.61 -3.74 8.39
CA ILE A 187 1.06 -3.64 9.76
C ILE A 187 2.04 -4.09 10.85
N PHE A 188 3.07 -4.86 10.51
CA PHE A 188 4.07 -5.36 11.46
C PHE A 188 5.28 -4.43 11.54
N ASN A 189 5.67 -3.84 10.42
CA ASN A 189 6.93 -3.15 10.23
C ASN A 189 6.75 -1.89 9.37
N GLN A 190 7.46 -0.83 9.73
CA GLN A 190 7.46 0.43 8.98
C GLN A 190 8.90 0.92 8.78
N LEU A 191 9.60 0.32 7.79
CA LEU A 191 10.98 0.65 7.44
C LEU A 191 11.99 0.33 8.57
N ASP A 192 11.70 -0.64 9.45
CA ASP A 192 12.69 -1.13 10.41
C ASP A 192 13.77 -2.00 9.73
N ASP A 193 14.86 -2.30 10.44
CA ASP A 193 16.02 -2.97 9.87
C ASP A 193 15.69 -4.39 9.35
N ASN A 194 14.78 -5.11 10.02
CA ASN A 194 14.39 -6.46 9.59
C ASN A 194 13.55 -6.40 8.30
N SER A 195 12.59 -5.49 8.22
CA SER A 195 11.78 -5.31 7.01
C SER A 195 12.63 -4.85 5.84
N LEU A 196 13.63 -4.00 6.09
CA LEU A 196 14.55 -3.54 5.04
C LEU A 196 15.45 -4.66 4.54
N GLN A 197 15.97 -5.52 5.42
CA GLN A 197 16.79 -6.67 4.99
C GLN A 197 15.99 -7.61 4.08
N ASN A 198 14.77 -7.97 4.47
CA ASN A 198 13.89 -8.80 3.65
C ASN A 198 13.52 -8.11 2.32
N THR A 199 13.33 -6.80 2.35
CA THR A 199 13.02 -6.02 1.15
C THR A 199 14.18 -5.96 0.17
N LEU A 200 15.42 -5.84 0.66
CA LEU A 200 16.62 -5.88 -0.19
C LEU A 200 16.78 -7.24 -0.91
N MET A 201 16.50 -8.34 -0.23
CA MET A 201 16.46 -9.66 -0.87
C MET A 201 15.39 -9.74 -1.97
N CYS A 202 14.22 -9.16 -1.71
CA CYS A 202 13.12 -9.11 -2.69
C CYS A 202 13.47 -8.23 -3.91
N LEU A 203 14.19 -7.11 -3.71
CA LEU A 203 14.69 -6.26 -4.80
C LEU A 203 15.67 -7.03 -5.70
N ASP A 204 16.60 -7.77 -5.12
CA ASP A 204 17.57 -8.58 -5.85
C ASP A 204 16.89 -9.69 -6.66
N GLU A 205 15.95 -10.40 -6.04
CA GLU A 205 15.15 -11.45 -6.71
C GLU A 205 14.42 -10.90 -7.94
N TYR A 206 13.92 -9.67 -7.86
CA TYR A 206 13.17 -9.03 -8.96
C TYR A 206 14.02 -8.22 -9.92
N GLY A 207 15.33 -8.10 -9.65
CA GLY A 207 16.27 -7.35 -10.49
C GLY A 207 16.10 -5.83 -10.39
N PHE A 208 15.55 -5.32 -9.30
CA PHE A 208 15.48 -3.88 -9.04
C PHE A 208 16.78 -3.36 -8.44
N ALA A 209 17.22 -2.18 -8.88
CA ALA A 209 18.39 -1.51 -8.33
C ALA A 209 18.12 -1.04 -6.88
N GLN A 210 18.95 -1.50 -5.94
CA GLN A 210 18.80 -1.20 -4.52
C GLN A 210 19.09 0.26 -4.18
N ASP A 211 20.03 0.92 -4.87
CA ASP A 211 20.47 2.28 -4.59
C ASP A 211 19.33 3.29 -4.61
N LYS A 212 18.48 3.26 -5.65
CA LYS A 212 17.32 4.14 -5.78
C LYS A 212 16.25 3.89 -4.73
N PHE A 213 16.07 2.63 -4.35
CA PHE A 213 15.16 2.27 -3.28
C PHE A 213 15.66 2.78 -1.92
N LEU A 214 16.94 2.56 -1.61
CA LEU A 214 17.55 3.01 -0.35
C LEU A 214 17.58 4.55 -0.24
N GLU A 215 17.79 5.28 -1.34
CA GLU A 215 17.64 6.74 -1.37
C GLU A 215 16.20 7.16 -1.00
N ALA A 216 15.19 6.45 -1.53
CA ALA A 216 13.79 6.73 -1.21
C ALA A 216 13.48 6.41 0.26
N VAL A 217 13.97 5.28 0.78
CA VAL A 217 13.86 4.91 2.20
C VAL A 217 14.47 5.98 3.10
N ALA A 218 15.71 6.40 2.81
CA ALA A 218 16.40 7.43 3.61
C ALA A 218 15.60 8.73 3.65
N LYS A 219 15.05 9.15 2.50
CA LYS A 219 14.23 10.36 2.42
C LYS A 219 12.93 10.24 3.21
N VAL A 220 12.26 9.09 3.18
CA VAL A 220 11.03 8.86 3.96
C VAL A 220 11.36 8.80 5.44
N LYS A 221 12.39 8.03 5.87
CA LYS A 221 12.81 7.92 7.28
C LYS A 221 13.19 9.27 7.90
N ALA A 222 13.83 10.15 7.13
CA ALA A 222 14.20 11.48 7.62
C ALA A 222 12.99 12.40 7.93
N ASN A 223 11.79 12.03 7.51
CA ASN A 223 10.56 12.81 7.65
C ASN A 223 9.43 12.05 8.40
N LEU A 224 9.71 10.87 8.98
CA LEU A 224 8.85 10.15 9.90
C LEU A 224 8.94 10.75 11.30
#